data_80438474757b79b11735abb8e45e0c60
#
_entry.id   80438474757b79b11735abb8e45e0c60
#
_cell.length_a   1.000
_cell.length_b   1.000
_cell.length_c   1.000
_cell.angle_alpha   90.00
_cell.angle_beta   90.00
_cell.angle_gamma   90.00
#
_symmetry.space_group_name_H-M   'P 1'
#
loop_
_entity.id
_entity.type
_entity.pdbx_description
1 polymer ?
#
loop_
_entity_poly.entity_id
_entity_poly.type
_entity_poly.pdbx_seq_one_letter_code
_entity_poly.pdbx_strand_id
1 'polypeptide(L)'
;TLRYEYPAESNENESPKDRLRRLAYRWLAWRYPNGTTNNVKRLIEHELLLIEKLEYEPYFLTVNDIVSFARSRGILCQGRGSAANSVVCYCLGITSVSPEIGTMVFERFVSEARNEPPDIDVDFEHERREEVIQHIYERYGRHRAGLCATVVHYRGKRAIREVGRAMGLSEDTIGALSSQLWGSFPRKGLSVNQMTEIGLDINDPHLQKTMILIHEIIGFPRHLSQHVGGFIVTDGRLDELVPIENATMDGRTVICWDKDDIDSLGILKVDILSLGMLTCIRKAFDLISMHYNIDYTLATLPPEDPAVYDMLCRADSLGVFQVESRAQMNFLPRMRPRTFYDLVIEVAIIRPGPIQGDMVHPYIRRRNGEEAVSYTHLRAHETRHDLVCRLLLE
;
A
#
# COMPACT_ATOMS: atom_id res chain seq x y z
N THR A 1 10.37 27.44 -10.14
CA THR A 1 10.32 26.23 -9.31
C THR A 1 9.13 26.37 -8.41
N LEU A 2 8.09 25.56 -8.64
CA LEU A 2 6.97 25.42 -7.71
C LEU A 2 7.54 24.87 -6.41
N ARG A 3 7.46 25.62 -5.33
CA ARG A 3 7.84 25.17 -3.99
C ARG A 3 6.59 24.62 -3.35
N TYR A 4 6.53 23.30 -3.19
CA TYR A 4 5.49 22.65 -2.41
C TYR A 4 5.83 22.79 -0.93
N GLU A 5 4.92 23.38 -0.19
CA GLU A 5 5.07 23.57 1.26
C GLU A 5 3.95 22.79 1.98
N TYR A 6 4.35 21.96 2.93
CA TYR A 6 3.39 21.30 3.83
C TYR A 6 2.79 22.30 4.79
N PRO A 7 1.55 22.04 5.28
CA PRO A 7 1.00 22.84 6.34
C PRO A 7 1.98 22.92 7.50
N ALA A 8 2.30 24.14 7.90
CA ALA A 8 3.09 24.37 9.09
C ALA A 8 2.29 23.91 10.31
N GLU A 9 2.49 22.67 10.72
CA GLU A 9 1.88 22.07 11.92
C GLU A 9 2.54 22.61 13.21
N SER A 10 2.93 23.88 13.19
CA SER A 10 3.53 24.57 14.32
C SER A 10 2.47 25.35 15.09
N ASN A 11 2.54 25.30 16.42
CA ASN A 11 1.95 26.34 17.26
C ASN A 11 2.85 27.58 17.13
N GLU A 12 2.29 28.79 17.33
CA GLU A 12 3.00 30.07 17.16
C GLU A 12 4.36 30.19 17.87
N ASN A 13 4.69 29.24 18.79
CA ASN A 13 5.89 29.24 19.61
C ASN A 13 6.79 28.00 19.46
N GLU A 14 6.51 27.05 18.56
CA GLU A 14 7.28 25.82 18.45
C GLU A 14 7.58 25.50 16.98
N SER A 15 8.87 25.25 16.65
CA SER A 15 9.24 24.83 15.30
C SER A 15 8.74 23.43 14.96
N PRO A 16 8.48 23.07 13.67
CA PRO A 16 8.12 21.71 13.27
C PRO A 16 9.12 20.67 13.77
N LYS A 17 10.41 20.97 13.75
CA LYS A 17 11.50 20.14 14.28
C LYS A 17 11.33 19.86 15.77
N ASP A 18 11.16 20.89 16.59
CA ASP A 18 11.04 20.74 18.04
C ASP A 18 9.77 19.99 18.40
N ARG A 19 8.67 20.27 17.68
CA ARG A 19 7.40 19.58 17.85
C ARG A 19 7.51 18.11 17.51
N LEU A 20 8.09 17.73 16.36
CA LEU A 20 8.26 16.34 15.97
C LEU A 20 9.11 15.59 16.99
N ARG A 21 10.24 16.17 17.40
CA ARG A 21 11.12 15.60 18.43
C ARG A 21 10.40 15.39 19.75
N ARG A 22 9.70 16.41 20.24
CA ARG A 22 8.93 16.31 21.48
C ARG A 22 7.84 15.22 21.44
N LEU A 23 7.09 15.15 20.33
CA LEU A 23 6.08 14.11 20.15
C LEU A 23 6.71 12.72 20.10
N ALA A 24 7.77 12.52 19.34
CA ALA A 24 8.46 11.25 19.23
C ALA A 24 8.95 10.74 20.60
N TYR A 25 9.60 11.60 21.39
CA TYR A 25 10.06 11.23 22.74
C TYR A 25 8.94 11.04 23.74
N ARG A 26 7.88 11.85 23.69
CA ARG A 26 6.69 11.67 24.53
C ARG A 26 6.09 10.28 24.35
N TRP A 27 5.92 9.88 23.10
CA TRP A 27 5.33 8.58 22.77
C TRP A 27 6.31 7.43 22.93
N LEU A 28 7.61 7.65 22.77
CA LEU A 28 8.65 6.68 23.11
C LEU A 28 8.54 6.27 24.59
N ALA A 29 8.40 7.24 25.49
CA ALA A 29 8.23 6.96 26.93
C ALA A 29 6.95 6.16 27.22
N TRP A 30 5.87 6.41 26.47
CA TRP A 30 4.63 5.65 26.59
C TRP A 30 4.75 4.22 26.04
N ARG A 31 5.46 4.03 24.94
CA ARG A 31 5.70 2.71 24.32
C ARG A 31 6.65 1.83 25.16
N TYR A 32 7.56 2.44 25.86
CA TYR A 32 8.60 1.78 26.67
C TYR A 32 8.56 2.25 28.13
N PRO A 33 7.49 1.91 28.88
CA PRO A 33 7.33 2.38 30.26
C PRO A 33 8.44 1.88 31.20
N ASN A 34 9.08 0.76 30.88
CA ASN A 34 10.18 0.16 31.64
C ASN A 34 11.58 0.62 31.18
N GLY A 35 11.63 1.61 30.30
CA GLY A 35 12.87 2.13 29.73
C GLY A 35 13.17 1.60 28.33
N THR A 36 13.97 2.33 27.59
CA THR A 36 14.30 2.09 26.18
C THR A 36 15.74 1.59 26.06
N THR A 37 15.99 0.65 25.17
CA THR A 37 17.35 0.17 24.86
C THR A 37 18.19 1.29 24.21
N ASN A 38 19.52 1.21 24.38
CA ASN A 38 20.42 2.18 23.74
C ASN A 38 20.34 2.14 22.21
N ASN A 39 20.00 0.97 21.65
CA ASN A 39 19.82 0.82 20.21
C ASN A 39 18.62 1.64 19.69
N VAL A 40 17.46 1.53 20.35
CA VAL A 40 16.26 2.30 19.99
C VAL A 40 16.51 3.81 20.12
N LYS A 41 17.23 4.24 21.18
CA LYS A 41 17.61 5.66 21.34
C LYS A 41 18.51 6.15 20.22
N ARG A 42 19.45 5.34 19.78
CA ARG A 42 20.33 5.67 18.66
C ARG A 42 19.56 5.77 17.34
N LEU A 43 18.64 4.82 17.10
CA LEU A 43 17.83 4.81 15.88
C LEU A 43 16.91 6.04 15.81
N ILE A 44 16.20 6.40 16.89
CA ILE A 44 15.31 7.57 16.88
C ILE A 44 16.07 8.88 16.63
N GLU A 45 17.26 9.05 17.22
CA GLU A 45 18.09 10.23 16.96
C GLU A 45 18.58 10.29 15.53
N HIS A 46 19.02 9.15 14.99
CA HIS A 46 19.44 9.04 13.61
C HIS A 46 18.33 9.42 12.63
N GLU A 47 17.12 8.86 12.84
CA GLU A 47 15.95 9.17 12.01
C GLU A 47 15.55 10.64 12.09
N LEU A 48 15.46 11.20 13.31
CA LEU A 48 15.11 12.62 13.51
C LEU A 48 16.10 13.55 12.83
N LEU A 49 17.40 13.25 12.90
CA LEU A 49 18.43 14.05 12.21
C LEU A 49 18.31 13.97 10.68
N LEU A 50 17.97 12.80 10.14
CA LEU A 50 17.80 12.64 8.70
C LEU A 50 16.51 13.33 8.21
N ILE A 51 15.41 13.22 8.96
CA ILE A 51 14.15 13.93 8.69
C ILE A 51 14.39 15.45 8.68
N GLU A 52 15.13 15.98 9.67
CA GLU A 52 15.51 17.38 9.78
C GLU A 52 16.35 17.82 8.58
N LYS A 53 17.37 17.05 8.21
CA LYS A 53 18.24 17.37 7.07
C LYS A 53 17.50 17.48 5.75
N LEU A 54 16.42 16.69 5.60
CA LEU A 54 15.59 16.64 4.39
C LEU A 54 14.34 17.53 4.47
N GLU A 55 14.14 18.24 5.58
CA GLU A 55 13.01 19.16 5.82
C GLU A 55 11.62 18.45 5.71
N TYR A 56 11.52 17.18 6.18
CA TYR A 56 10.27 16.39 6.11
C TYR A 56 9.44 16.41 7.41
N GLU A 57 9.82 17.21 8.42
CA GLU A 57 9.09 17.29 9.69
C GLU A 57 7.61 17.64 9.50
N PRO A 58 7.24 18.63 8.66
CA PRO A 58 5.82 18.95 8.45
C PRO A 58 5.02 17.78 7.89
N TYR A 59 5.62 16.96 7.01
CA TYR A 59 4.98 15.77 6.48
C TYR A 59 4.67 14.74 7.56
N PHE A 60 5.65 14.39 8.40
CA PHE A 60 5.43 13.47 9.52
C PHE A 60 4.40 14.00 10.51
N LEU A 61 4.36 15.31 10.75
CA LEU A 61 3.38 15.95 11.62
C LEU A 61 1.97 15.91 11.03
N THR A 62 1.81 16.13 9.73
CA THR A 62 0.52 16.00 9.04
C THR A 62 -0.02 14.57 9.14
N VAL A 63 0.81 13.55 8.89
CA VAL A 63 0.42 12.15 9.05
C VAL A 63 0.07 11.83 10.50
N ASN A 64 0.86 12.36 11.46
CA ASN A 64 0.57 12.20 12.88
C ASN A 64 -0.77 12.84 13.30
N ASP A 65 -1.13 14.00 12.75
CA ASP A 65 -2.43 14.65 13.01
C ASP A 65 -3.59 13.75 12.54
N ILE A 66 -3.51 13.24 11.32
CA ILE A 66 -4.52 12.35 10.75
C ILE A 66 -4.68 11.05 11.57
N VAL A 67 -3.56 10.41 11.92
CA VAL A 67 -3.55 9.19 12.72
C VAL A 67 -4.05 9.44 14.14
N SER A 68 -3.67 10.56 14.75
CA SER A 68 -4.12 10.96 16.09
C SER A 68 -5.63 11.18 16.13
N PHE A 69 -6.20 11.82 15.10
CA PHE A 69 -7.65 11.93 14.95
C PHE A 69 -8.31 10.56 14.90
N ALA A 70 -7.86 9.67 14.02
CA ALA A 70 -8.43 8.33 13.90
C ALA A 70 -8.40 7.59 15.24
N ARG A 71 -7.27 7.59 15.93
CA ARG A 71 -7.11 6.94 17.25
C ARG A 71 -7.99 7.56 18.32
N SER A 72 -8.15 8.90 18.33
CA SER A 72 -9.04 9.59 19.28
C SER A 72 -10.51 9.21 19.10
N ARG A 73 -10.88 8.76 17.91
CA ARG A 73 -12.21 8.26 17.57
C ARG A 73 -12.36 6.74 17.70
N GLY A 74 -11.31 6.04 18.14
CA GLY A 74 -11.28 4.57 18.18
C GLY A 74 -11.29 3.90 16.81
N ILE A 75 -10.84 4.61 15.75
CA ILE A 75 -10.71 4.07 14.41
C ILE A 75 -9.36 3.35 14.32
N LEU A 76 -9.38 2.04 14.02
CA LEU A 76 -8.14 1.31 13.83
C LEU A 76 -7.41 1.78 12.57
N CYS A 77 -6.11 1.98 12.71
CA CYS A 77 -5.25 2.34 11.61
C CYS A 77 -3.86 1.72 11.77
N GLN A 78 -3.19 1.47 10.65
CA GLN A 78 -1.87 0.87 10.61
C GLN A 78 -1.07 1.41 9.42
N GLY A 79 0.06 2.04 9.70
CA GLY A 79 1.05 2.37 8.67
C GLY A 79 1.69 1.11 8.12
N ARG A 80 1.91 1.07 6.81
CA ARG A 80 2.45 -0.09 6.09
C ARG A 80 3.62 0.28 5.18
N GLY A 81 4.18 -0.74 4.50
CA GLY A 81 5.26 -0.54 3.55
C GLY A 81 6.53 -0.04 4.23
N SER A 82 7.16 0.95 3.63
CA SER A 82 8.42 1.51 4.11
C SER A 82 8.32 2.21 5.46
N ALA A 83 7.17 2.76 5.83
CA ALA A 83 6.93 3.38 7.13
C ALA A 83 7.10 2.41 8.31
N ALA A 84 6.92 1.10 8.08
CA ALA A 84 7.16 0.07 9.08
C ALA A 84 8.64 -0.06 9.50
N ASN A 85 9.57 0.51 8.72
CA ASN A 85 11.00 0.56 9.06
C ASN A 85 11.39 1.77 9.91
N SER A 86 10.44 2.61 10.34
CA SER A 86 10.71 3.85 11.06
C SER A 86 10.35 3.74 12.54
N VAL A 87 11.33 3.99 13.41
CA VAL A 87 11.11 4.13 14.86
C VAL A 87 10.30 5.39 15.15
N VAL A 88 10.48 6.46 14.40
CA VAL A 88 9.67 7.68 14.52
C VAL A 88 8.22 7.39 14.20
N CYS A 89 7.90 6.68 13.11
CA CYS A 89 6.54 6.25 12.79
C CYS A 89 5.94 5.35 13.88
N TYR A 90 6.74 4.46 14.48
CA TYR A 90 6.31 3.63 15.60
C TYR A 90 5.98 4.48 16.84
N CYS A 91 6.86 5.42 17.20
CA CYS A 91 6.63 6.34 18.31
C CYS A 91 5.39 7.21 18.10
N LEU A 92 5.20 7.78 16.91
CA LEU A 92 4.03 8.60 16.58
C LEU A 92 2.71 7.79 16.49
N GLY A 93 2.79 6.46 16.66
CA GLY A 93 1.62 5.59 16.55
C GLY A 93 1.12 5.38 15.11
N ILE A 94 1.89 5.77 14.11
CA ILE A 94 1.60 5.52 12.70
C ILE A 94 1.67 4.02 12.43
N THR A 95 2.68 3.32 12.98
CA THR A 95 2.81 1.87 12.92
C THR A 95 2.70 1.24 14.31
N SER A 96 2.33 -0.05 14.37
CA SER A 96 2.27 -0.83 15.61
C SER A 96 3.39 -1.88 15.70
N VAL A 97 4.26 -1.97 14.69
CA VAL A 97 5.37 -2.92 14.65
C VAL A 97 6.55 -2.34 15.43
N SER A 98 6.99 -3.07 16.48
CA SER A 98 8.15 -2.64 17.28
C SER A 98 9.45 -2.73 16.47
N PRO A 99 10.35 -1.75 16.60
CA PRO A 99 11.67 -1.80 15.97
C PRO A 99 12.57 -2.92 16.50
N GLU A 100 12.17 -3.58 17.59
CA GLU A 100 12.91 -4.69 18.20
C GLU A 100 12.56 -6.06 17.61
N ILE A 101 11.48 -6.15 16.80
CA ILE A 101 11.02 -7.41 16.18
C ILE A 101 11.87 -7.80 14.96
N GLY A 102 12.62 -6.87 14.37
CA GLY A 102 13.43 -7.14 13.18
C GLY A 102 14.51 -6.10 12.93
N THR A 103 15.36 -6.38 11.95
CA THR A 103 16.38 -5.41 11.51
C THR A 103 15.72 -4.32 10.68
N MET A 104 15.50 -3.16 11.28
CA MET A 104 14.96 -1.99 10.58
C MET A 104 16.06 -1.24 9.86
N VAL A 105 15.83 -0.92 8.60
CA VAL A 105 16.73 -0.12 7.77
C VAL A 105 15.96 1.12 7.32
N PHE A 106 16.09 2.21 8.09
CA PHE A 106 15.39 3.48 7.82
C PHE A 106 15.76 4.09 6.47
N GLU A 107 17.01 3.89 6.03
CA GLU A 107 17.50 4.36 4.72
C GLU A 107 16.76 3.77 3.52
N ARG A 108 15.99 2.68 3.71
CA ARG A 108 15.05 2.16 2.72
C ARG A 108 13.79 2.99 2.59
N PHE A 109 13.44 3.71 3.64
CA PHE A 109 12.27 4.59 3.71
C PHE A 109 12.63 6.02 3.32
N VAL A 110 13.68 6.56 3.93
CA VAL A 110 14.20 7.91 3.67
C VAL A 110 15.71 7.84 3.52
N SER A 111 16.26 8.32 2.41
CA SER A 111 17.71 8.42 2.23
C SER A 111 18.06 9.59 1.32
N GLU A 112 19.21 10.22 1.60
CA GLU A 112 19.77 11.28 0.77
C GLU A 112 20.12 10.81 -0.66
N ALA A 113 20.54 9.55 -0.79
CA ALA A 113 20.98 8.97 -2.06
C ALA A 113 19.82 8.73 -3.05
N ARG A 114 18.60 8.54 -2.54
CA ARG A 114 17.45 8.23 -3.40
C ARG A 114 16.80 9.48 -3.98
N ASN A 115 16.96 10.62 -3.33
CA ASN A 115 16.28 11.89 -3.68
C ASN A 115 14.77 11.70 -3.97
N GLU A 116 14.17 10.70 -3.32
CA GLU A 116 12.74 10.39 -3.38
C GLU A 116 12.11 10.75 -2.04
N PRO A 117 10.95 11.41 -2.05
CA PRO A 117 10.24 11.71 -0.83
C PRO A 117 9.76 10.44 -0.11
N PRO A 118 9.56 10.49 1.21
CA PRO A 118 8.95 9.38 1.94
C PRO A 118 7.51 9.15 1.44
N ASP A 119 7.09 7.89 1.39
CA ASP A 119 5.71 7.50 1.06
C ASP A 119 5.12 6.76 2.27
N ILE A 120 4.28 7.46 3.02
CA ILE A 120 3.60 6.89 4.20
C ILE A 120 2.19 6.48 3.80
N ASP A 121 2.02 5.18 3.61
CA ASP A 121 0.71 4.56 3.44
C ASP A 121 0.10 4.27 4.80
N VAL A 122 -1.14 4.68 5.04
CA VAL A 122 -1.88 4.33 6.24
C VAL A 122 -3.19 3.64 5.85
N ASP A 123 -3.34 2.39 6.28
CA ASP A 123 -4.60 1.67 6.19
C ASP A 123 -5.49 2.04 7.38
N PHE A 124 -6.73 2.39 7.10
CA PHE A 124 -7.78 2.63 8.09
C PHE A 124 -8.87 1.56 7.98
N GLU A 125 -9.60 1.33 9.04
CA GLU A 125 -10.74 0.43 8.97
C GLU A 125 -11.75 0.91 7.92
N HIS A 126 -12.23 -0.02 7.09
CA HIS A 126 -12.99 0.29 5.88
C HIS A 126 -14.28 1.08 6.17
N GLU A 127 -15.04 0.68 7.18
CA GLU A 127 -16.35 1.26 7.48
C GLU A 127 -16.26 2.71 7.96
N ARG A 128 -15.12 3.12 8.52
CA ARG A 128 -14.96 4.44 9.15
C ARG A 128 -13.92 5.34 8.51
N ARG A 129 -13.32 4.88 7.40
CA ARG A 129 -12.32 5.65 6.66
C ARG A 129 -12.87 7.02 6.20
N GLU A 130 -14.15 7.10 5.85
CA GLU A 130 -14.76 8.35 5.40
C GLU A 130 -14.71 9.45 6.48
N GLU A 131 -14.81 9.10 7.75
CA GLU A 131 -14.65 10.05 8.86
C GLU A 131 -13.26 10.71 8.84
N VAL A 132 -12.22 9.92 8.51
CA VAL A 132 -10.85 10.42 8.38
C VAL A 132 -10.70 11.36 7.17
N ILE A 133 -11.29 11.00 6.04
CA ILE A 133 -11.29 11.83 4.83
C ILE A 133 -11.97 13.18 5.11
N GLN A 134 -13.13 13.18 5.75
CA GLN A 134 -13.84 14.41 6.07
C GLN A 134 -13.07 15.25 7.10
N HIS A 135 -12.39 14.63 8.07
CA HIS A 135 -11.49 15.35 8.99
C HIS A 135 -10.40 16.12 8.25
N ILE A 136 -9.78 15.53 7.22
CA ILE A 136 -8.76 16.22 6.41
C ILE A 136 -9.35 17.48 5.77
N TYR A 137 -10.55 17.37 5.19
CA TYR A 137 -11.22 18.54 4.60
C TYR A 137 -11.65 19.58 5.64
N GLU A 138 -12.11 19.17 6.82
CA GLU A 138 -12.44 20.08 7.93
C GLU A 138 -11.21 20.80 8.46
N ARG A 139 -10.10 20.09 8.60
CA ARG A 139 -8.85 20.60 9.17
C ARG A 139 -8.12 21.56 8.23
N TYR A 140 -7.98 21.19 6.96
CA TYR A 140 -7.14 21.90 5.99
C TYR A 140 -7.96 22.73 4.99
N GLY A 141 -9.23 22.44 4.81
CA GLY A 141 -10.09 23.08 3.82
C GLY A 141 -9.98 22.46 2.43
N ARG A 142 -11.07 22.51 1.66
CA ARG A 142 -11.17 21.94 0.31
C ARG A 142 -10.31 22.67 -0.74
N HIS A 143 -9.88 23.87 -0.46
CA HIS A 143 -8.99 24.66 -1.29
C HIS A 143 -7.51 24.35 -1.04
N ARG A 144 -7.20 23.56 -0.01
CA ARG A 144 -5.83 23.17 0.37
C ARG A 144 -5.64 21.64 0.37
N ALA A 145 -6.71 20.87 0.22
CA ALA A 145 -6.67 19.43 0.24
C ALA A 145 -7.48 18.84 -0.92
N GLY A 146 -6.95 17.80 -1.57
CA GLY A 146 -7.62 17.08 -2.64
C GLY A 146 -7.02 15.71 -2.89
N LEU A 147 -7.83 14.79 -3.41
CA LEU A 147 -7.35 13.48 -3.85
C LEU A 147 -6.60 13.60 -5.16
N CYS A 148 -5.54 12.83 -5.33
CA CYS A 148 -4.88 12.67 -6.62
C CYS A 148 -5.83 12.05 -7.64
N ALA A 149 -5.62 12.35 -8.91
CA ALA A 149 -6.26 11.64 -10.00
C ALA A 149 -5.58 10.29 -10.27
N THR A 150 -6.28 9.46 -11.02
CA THR A 150 -5.75 8.27 -11.68
C THR A 150 -6.19 8.29 -13.13
N VAL A 151 -5.26 8.16 -14.05
CA VAL A 151 -5.59 8.06 -15.48
C VAL A 151 -6.12 6.66 -15.77
N VAL A 152 -7.39 6.57 -16.12
CA VAL A 152 -8.00 5.32 -16.56
C VAL A 152 -7.77 5.16 -18.05
N HIS A 153 -7.08 4.08 -18.44
CA HIS A 153 -6.80 3.76 -19.83
C HIS A 153 -7.79 2.74 -20.40
N TYR A 154 -8.00 2.77 -21.72
CA TYR A 154 -8.78 1.74 -22.38
C TYR A 154 -8.12 0.36 -22.23
N ARG A 155 -8.91 -0.60 -21.75
CA ARG A 155 -8.59 -2.03 -21.68
C ARG A 155 -9.52 -2.81 -22.57
N GLY A 156 -9.15 -4.04 -22.94
CA GLY A 156 -9.84 -4.84 -23.95
C GLY A 156 -11.36 -4.84 -23.87
N LYS A 157 -11.95 -5.22 -22.74
CA LYS A 157 -13.42 -5.26 -22.59
C LYS A 157 -14.10 -3.91 -22.79
N ARG A 158 -13.48 -2.82 -22.34
CA ARG A 158 -14.03 -1.47 -22.48
C ARG A 158 -13.87 -0.98 -23.91
N ALA A 159 -12.72 -1.24 -24.54
CA ALA A 159 -12.46 -0.89 -25.93
C ALA A 159 -13.48 -1.58 -26.87
N ILE A 160 -13.72 -2.90 -26.68
CA ILE A 160 -14.75 -3.62 -27.46
C ILE A 160 -16.12 -2.98 -27.31
N ARG A 161 -16.51 -2.64 -26.09
CA ARG A 161 -17.84 -2.09 -25.83
C ARG A 161 -18.03 -0.72 -26.47
N GLU A 162 -17.08 0.18 -26.30
CA GLU A 162 -17.23 1.56 -26.73
C GLU A 162 -16.99 1.72 -28.25
N VAL A 163 -15.97 1.08 -28.78
CA VAL A 163 -15.73 1.07 -30.24
C VAL A 163 -16.82 0.28 -30.98
N GLY A 164 -17.22 -0.88 -30.43
CA GLY A 164 -18.30 -1.68 -31.00
C GLY A 164 -19.61 -0.89 -31.11
N ARG A 165 -19.98 -0.15 -30.07
CA ARG A 165 -21.15 0.76 -30.11
C ARG A 165 -20.98 1.88 -31.14
N ALA A 166 -19.83 2.54 -31.17
CA ALA A 166 -19.55 3.60 -32.13
C ALA A 166 -19.58 3.11 -33.57
N MET A 167 -19.18 1.87 -33.78
CA MET A 167 -19.23 1.20 -35.08
C MET A 167 -20.60 0.56 -35.41
N GLY A 168 -21.58 0.64 -34.48
CA GLY A 168 -22.93 0.13 -34.70
C GLY A 168 -23.10 -1.38 -34.57
N LEU A 169 -22.20 -2.06 -33.88
CA LEU A 169 -22.40 -3.48 -33.54
C LEU A 169 -23.54 -3.65 -32.53
N SER A 170 -24.29 -4.76 -32.65
CA SER A 170 -25.34 -5.11 -31.69
C SER A 170 -24.77 -5.38 -30.30
N GLU A 171 -25.56 -5.16 -29.27
CA GLU A 171 -25.14 -5.47 -27.88
C GLU A 171 -24.80 -6.97 -27.69
N ASP A 172 -25.50 -7.86 -28.43
CA ASP A 172 -25.22 -9.31 -28.41
C ASP A 172 -23.83 -9.61 -29.01
N THR A 173 -23.49 -8.97 -30.12
CA THR A 173 -22.16 -9.08 -30.75
C THR A 173 -21.07 -8.54 -29.83
N ILE A 174 -21.30 -7.37 -29.21
CA ILE A 174 -20.39 -6.77 -28.24
C ILE A 174 -20.22 -7.68 -27.00
N GLY A 175 -21.31 -8.26 -26.52
CA GLY A 175 -21.32 -9.22 -25.41
C GLY A 175 -20.51 -10.47 -25.74
N ALA A 176 -20.74 -11.07 -26.91
CA ALA A 176 -20.02 -12.23 -27.41
C ALA A 176 -18.52 -11.97 -27.53
N LEU A 177 -18.11 -10.88 -28.15
CA LEU A 177 -16.70 -10.46 -28.25
C LEU A 177 -16.06 -10.25 -26.87
N SER A 178 -16.77 -9.59 -25.95
CA SER A 178 -16.27 -9.32 -24.59
C SER A 178 -16.10 -10.58 -23.76
N SER A 179 -16.93 -11.62 -23.99
CA SER A 179 -16.87 -12.90 -23.26
C SER A 179 -15.63 -13.71 -23.60
N GLN A 180 -15.06 -13.54 -24.79
CA GLN A 180 -13.84 -14.23 -25.22
C GLN A 180 -12.58 -13.68 -24.54
N LEU A 181 -12.69 -12.55 -23.82
CA LEU A 181 -11.54 -11.96 -23.13
C LEU A 181 -11.39 -12.49 -21.70
N TRP A 182 -10.41 -13.34 -21.50
CA TRP A 182 -9.89 -13.73 -20.20
C TRP A 182 -8.59 -12.96 -19.93
N GLY A 183 -8.63 -11.98 -19.01
CA GLY A 183 -7.46 -11.15 -18.70
C GLY A 183 -7.23 -10.01 -19.67
N SER A 184 -5.99 -9.86 -20.14
CA SER A 184 -5.59 -8.81 -21.08
C SER A 184 -6.00 -9.15 -22.51
N PHE A 185 -6.32 -8.12 -23.31
CA PHE A 185 -6.55 -8.28 -24.76
C PHE A 185 -5.27 -8.83 -25.41
N PRO A 186 -5.35 -9.92 -26.19
CA PRO A 186 -4.18 -10.48 -26.86
C PRO A 186 -3.55 -9.46 -27.81
N ARG A 187 -2.22 -9.33 -27.83
CA ARG A 187 -1.51 -8.42 -28.77
C ARG A 187 -1.83 -8.71 -30.23
N LYS A 188 -2.18 -9.95 -30.57
CA LYS A 188 -2.55 -10.39 -31.93
C LYS A 188 -4.06 -10.33 -32.21
N GLY A 189 -4.87 -9.75 -31.32
CA GLY A 189 -6.32 -9.77 -31.43
C GLY A 189 -6.94 -11.13 -31.07
N LEU A 190 -8.25 -11.27 -31.32
CA LEU A 190 -8.94 -12.56 -31.18
C LEU A 190 -8.57 -13.50 -32.34
N SER A 191 -8.39 -14.79 -32.06
CA SER A 191 -8.06 -15.78 -33.07
C SER A 191 -9.26 -16.11 -33.97
N VAL A 192 -8.98 -16.65 -35.16
CA VAL A 192 -10.04 -17.12 -36.09
C VAL A 192 -11.00 -18.08 -35.39
N ASN A 193 -10.45 -19.01 -34.63
CA ASN A 193 -11.27 -20.01 -33.94
C ASN A 193 -12.22 -19.36 -32.91
N GLN A 194 -11.73 -18.39 -32.12
CA GLN A 194 -12.56 -17.65 -31.17
C GLN A 194 -13.68 -16.86 -31.86
N MET A 195 -13.43 -16.29 -33.04
CA MET A 195 -14.43 -15.57 -33.79
C MET A 195 -15.49 -16.52 -34.35
N THR A 196 -15.05 -17.67 -34.86
CA THR A 196 -15.97 -18.70 -35.40
C THR A 196 -16.83 -19.31 -34.29
N GLU A 197 -16.28 -19.57 -33.09
CA GLU A 197 -17.03 -20.09 -31.96
C GLU A 197 -18.20 -19.20 -31.53
N ILE A 198 -18.06 -17.88 -31.69
CA ILE A 198 -19.14 -16.92 -31.37
C ILE A 198 -19.99 -16.56 -32.58
N GLY A 199 -19.83 -17.29 -33.71
CA GLY A 199 -20.65 -17.14 -34.90
C GLY A 199 -20.39 -15.87 -35.73
N LEU A 200 -19.20 -15.25 -35.58
CA LEU A 200 -18.84 -14.06 -36.35
C LEU A 200 -17.95 -14.40 -37.55
N ASP A 201 -18.26 -13.80 -38.70
CA ASP A 201 -17.44 -13.94 -39.89
C ASP A 201 -16.22 -13.03 -39.81
N ILE A 202 -15.03 -13.63 -39.72
CA ILE A 202 -13.76 -12.91 -39.69
C ILE A 202 -13.47 -12.13 -41.01
N ASN A 203 -14.11 -12.52 -42.10
CA ASN A 203 -13.92 -11.86 -43.42
C ASN A 203 -14.86 -10.66 -43.61
N ASP A 204 -15.78 -10.40 -42.67
CA ASP A 204 -16.61 -9.21 -42.73
C ASP A 204 -15.73 -7.95 -42.60
N PRO A 205 -15.66 -7.10 -43.66
CA PRO A 205 -14.83 -5.92 -43.66
C PRO A 205 -15.16 -4.91 -42.56
N HIS A 206 -16.44 -4.85 -42.15
CA HIS A 206 -16.89 -3.97 -41.07
C HIS A 206 -16.38 -4.44 -39.73
N LEU A 207 -16.47 -5.74 -39.45
CA LEU A 207 -15.95 -6.35 -38.25
C LEU A 207 -14.42 -6.23 -38.19
N GLN A 208 -13.70 -6.49 -39.27
CA GLN A 208 -12.24 -6.33 -39.34
C GLN A 208 -11.82 -4.90 -38.99
N LYS A 209 -12.47 -3.90 -39.59
CA LYS A 209 -12.20 -2.48 -39.29
C LYS A 209 -12.47 -2.14 -37.83
N THR A 210 -13.56 -2.67 -37.27
CA THR A 210 -13.89 -2.50 -35.86
C THR A 210 -12.81 -3.10 -34.95
N MET A 211 -12.31 -4.30 -35.27
CA MET A 211 -11.25 -4.95 -34.52
C MET A 211 -9.92 -4.19 -34.58
N ILE A 212 -9.58 -3.59 -35.71
CA ILE A 212 -8.40 -2.73 -35.85
C ILE A 212 -8.53 -1.52 -34.90
N LEU A 213 -9.66 -0.82 -34.93
CA LEU A 213 -9.91 0.35 -34.08
C LEU A 213 -9.92 -0.01 -32.60
N ILE A 214 -10.47 -1.18 -32.22
CA ILE A 214 -10.41 -1.70 -30.84
C ILE A 214 -8.95 -1.87 -30.41
N HIS A 215 -8.12 -2.43 -31.30
CA HIS A 215 -6.71 -2.63 -30.99
C HIS A 215 -5.95 -1.31 -30.82
N GLU A 216 -6.21 -0.36 -31.71
CA GLU A 216 -5.55 0.95 -31.71
C GLU A 216 -5.89 1.77 -30.45
N ILE A 217 -7.13 1.72 -29.96
CA ILE A 217 -7.54 2.52 -28.79
C ILE A 217 -7.02 1.96 -27.45
N ILE A 218 -6.63 0.67 -27.41
CA ILE A 218 -6.14 0.07 -26.18
C ILE A 218 -4.86 0.77 -25.72
N GLY A 219 -4.84 1.20 -24.45
CA GLY A 219 -3.75 1.96 -23.86
C GLY A 219 -3.93 3.47 -23.94
N PHE A 220 -4.85 4.00 -24.75
CA PHE A 220 -5.17 5.42 -24.73
C PHE A 220 -5.82 5.85 -23.41
N PRO A 221 -5.57 7.07 -22.92
CA PRO A 221 -6.31 7.64 -21.80
C PRO A 221 -7.80 7.71 -22.12
N ARG A 222 -8.63 7.35 -21.15
CA ARG A 222 -10.09 7.40 -21.27
C ARG A 222 -10.71 8.54 -20.48
N HIS A 223 -10.40 8.62 -19.21
CA HIS A 223 -10.80 9.70 -18.30
C HIS A 223 -9.94 9.69 -17.05
N LEU A 224 -9.98 10.79 -16.30
CA LEU A 224 -9.49 10.82 -14.94
C LEU A 224 -10.51 10.19 -13.98
N SER A 225 -10.01 9.56 -12.93
CA SER A 225 -10.76 9.03 -11.81
C SER A 225 -10.03 9.42 -10.52
N GLN A 226 -10.68 9.32 -9.38
CA GLN A 226 -10.03 9.54 -8.10
C GLN A 226 -9.05 8.41 -7.77
N HIS A 227 -7.90 8.75 -7.20
CA HIS A 227 -7.01 7.77 -6.59
C HIS A 227 -7.66 7.12 -5.37
N VAL A 228 -7.28 5.89 -5.06
CA VAL A 228 -7.89 5.12 -3.96
C VAL A 228 -7.69 5.73 -2.58
N GLY A 229 -6.66 6.56 -2.38
CA GLY A 229 -6.36 7.13 -1.07
C GLY A 229 -5.37 8.28 -1.05
N GLY A 230 -4.67 8.57 -2.16
CA GLY A 230 -3.62 9.60 -2.20
C GLY A 230 -4.19 11.01 -2.01
N PHE A 231 -3.93 11.62 -0.86
CA PHE A 231 -4.25 12.99 -0.56
C PHE A 231 -3.03 13.90 -0.73
N ILE A 232 -3.26 15.03 -1.38
CA ILE A 232 -2.35 16.18 -1.35
C ILE A 232 -2.90 17.18 -0.36
N VAL A 233 -2.03 17.66 0.53
CA VAL A 233 -2.34 18.72 1.49
C VAL A 233 -1.25 19.76 1.41
N THR A 234 -1.63 21.03 1.20
CA THR A 234 -0.70 22.16 1.00
C THR A 234 -0.83 23.23 2.09
N ASP A 235 0.23 23.99 2.33
CA ASP A 235 0.18 25.15 3.22
C ASP A 235 -0.56 26.31 2.57
N GLY A 236 -0.29 26.59 1.30
CA GLY A 236 -1.01 27.56 0.48
C GLY A 236 -2.25 26.96 -0.20
N ARG A 237 -2.85 27.72 -1.09
CA ARG A 237 -4.02 27.30 -1.89
C ARG A 237 -3.60 26.30 -2.98
N LEU A 238 -4.13 25.10 -2.91
CA LEU A 238 -3.90 24.04 -3.91
C LEU A 238 -4.55 24.37 -5.27
N ASP A 239 -5.67 25.11 -5.27
CA ASP A 239 -6.36 25.56 -6.48
C ASP A 239 -5.62 26.69 -7.25
N GLU A 240 -4.59 27.26 -6.66
CA GLU A 240 -3.64 28.13 -7.39
C GLU A 240 -2.56 27.34 -8.13
N LEU A 241 -2.36 26.07 -7.76
CA LEU A 241 -1.36 25.18 -8.37
C LEU A 241 -1.97 24.31 -9.46
N VAL A 242 -3.16 23.75 -9.20
CA VAL A 242 -3.82 22.75 -10.05
C VAL A 242 -5.34 22.91 -10.00
N PRO A 243 -6.08 22.67 -11.10
CA PRO A 243 -7.53 22.62 -11.07
C PRO A 243 -8.04 21.55 -10.09
N ILE A 244 -9.04 21.92 -9.28
CA ILE A 244 -9.71 21.02 -8.36
C ILE A 244 -11.13 20.77 -8.86
N GLU A 245 -11.50 19.52 -9.03
CA GLU A 245 -12.84 19.09 -9.46
C GLU A 245 -13.59 18.37 -8.35
N ASN A 246 -14.91 18.39 -8.42
CA ASN A 246 -15.72 17.54 -7.55
C ASN A 246 -15.60 16.09 -7.99
N ALA A 247 -15.38 15.18 -7.04
CA ALA A 247 -15.40 13.76 -7.32
C ALA A 247 -16.86 13.28 -7.59
N THR A 248 -16.99 12.11 -8.24
CA THR A 248 -18.31 11.45 -8.39
C THR A 248 -18.90 11.06 -7.02
N MET A 249 -18.05 10.78 -6.02
CA MET A 249 -18.49 10.57 -4.66
C MET A 249 -18.69 11.92 -3.97
N ASP A 250 -19.86 12.07 -3.34
CA ASP A 250 -20.19 13.28 -2.60
C ASP A 250 -19.13 13.60 -1.53
N GLY A 251 -18.91 14.87 -1.31
CA GLY A 251 -18.03 15.35 -0.25
C GLY A 251 -16.53 15.20 -0.53
N ARG A 252 -16.10 14.83 -1.74
CA ARG A 252 -14.70 14.70 -2.13
C ARG A 252 -14.33 15.59 -3.29
N THR A 253 -13.07 16.00 -3.35
CA THR A 253 -12.47 16.73 -4.45
C THR A 253 -11.28 15.97 -5.03
N VAL A 254 -11.03 16.14 -6.31
CA VAL A 254 -9.93 15.51 -7.06
C VAL A 254 -9.15 16.58 -7.77
N ILE A 255 -7.83 16.52 -7.69
CA ILE A 255 -6.94 17.37 -8.51
C ILE A 255 -6.69 16.70 -9.86
N CYS A 256 -6.39 17.48 -10.89
CA CYS A 256 -6.18 16.97 -12.25
C CYS A 256 -4.82 16.29 -12.46
N TRP A 257 -3.98 16.18 -11.45
CA TRP A 257 -2.68 15.50 -11.52
C TRP A 257 -2.78 14.05 -11.02
N ASP A 258 -2.15 13.15 -11.74
CA ASP A 258 -2.00 11.75 -11.33
C ASP A 258 -0.73 11.53 -10.52
N LYS A 259 -0.43 10.26 -10.18
CA LYS A 259 0.74 9.92 -9.39
C LYS A 259 2.05 10.32 -10.07
N ASP A 260 2.16 10.10 -11.38
CA ASP A 260 3.41 10.36 -12.12
C ASP A 260 3.68 11.87 -12.23
N ASP A 261 2.62 12.69 -12.37
CA ASP A 261 2.69 14.15 -12.32
C ASP A 261 3.19 14.62 -10.95
N ILE A 262 2.62 14.07 -9.88
CA ILE A 262 2.95 14.43 -8.49
C ILE A 262 4.38 14.07 -8.16
N ASP A 263 4.82 12.86 -8.52
CA ASP A 263 6.19 12.40 -8.32
C ASP A 263 7.19 13.29 -9.10
N SER A 264 6.85 13.68 -10.34
CA SER A 264 7.67 14.57 -11.17
C SER A 264 7.80 15.99 -10.62
N LEU A 265 6.78 16.46 -9.90
CA LEU A 265 6.76 17.78 -9.25
C LEU A 265 7.38 17.77 -7.85
N GLY A 266 7.74 16.58 -7.33
CA GLY A 266 8.26 16.41 -5.97
C GLY A 266 7.22 16.73 -4.89
N ILE A 267 5.93 16.59 -5.21
CA ILE A 267 4.84 16.82 -4.28
C ILE A 267 4.61 15.55 -3.48
N LEU A 268 4.54 15.69 -2.16
CA LEU A 268 4.29 14.56 -1.28
C LEU A 268 2.79 14.32 -1.11
N LYS A 269 2.41 13.07 -1.17
CA LYS A 269 1.06 12.60 -0.90
C LYS A 269 1.01 11.78 0.39
N VAL A 270 -0.13 11.78 1.04
CA VAL A 270 -0.46 10.86 2.15
C VAL A 270 -1.51 9.89 1.65
N ASP A 271 -1.21 8.59 1.69
CA ASP A 271 -2.16 7.58 1.26
C ASP A 271 -3.10 7.17 2.41
N ILE A 272 -4.34 7.63 2.31
CA ILE A 272 -5.44 7.30 3.22
C ILE A 272 -6.18 6.09 2.66
N LEU A 273 -5.67 4.91 2.94
CA LEU A 273 -6.18 3.66 2.38
C LEU A 273 -7.26 3.03 3.27
N SER A 274 -7.95 2.02 2.78
CA SER A 274 -8.92 1.26 3.57
C SER A 274 -8.61 -0.23 3.56
N LEU A 275 -8.69 -0.86 4.72
CA LEU A 275 -8.47 -2.29 4.89
C LEU A 275 -9.64 -2.91 5.67
N GLY A 276 -10.43 -3.76 4.99
CA GLY A 276 -11.57 -4.45 5.59
C GLY A 276 -11.17 -5.33 6.77
N MET A 277 -9.95 -5.88 6.77
CA MET A 277 -9.43 -6.69 7.88
C MET A 277 -9.30 -5.88 9.17
N LEU A 278 -8.96 -4.58 9.11
CA LEU A 278 -8.93 -3.73 10.32
C LEU A 278 -10.33 -3.58 10.93
N THR A 279 -11.37 -3.45 10.11
CA THR A 279 -12.77 -3.47 10.59
C THR A 279 -13.11 -4.82 11.25
N CYS A 280 -12.68 -5.93 10.66
CA CYS A 280 -12.88 -7.27 11.24
C CYS A 280 -12.18 -7.40 12.60
N ILE A 281 -10.94 -6.95 12.70
CA ILE A 281 -10.15 -6.98 13.94
C ILE A 281 -10.81 -6.10 15.02
N ARG A 282 -11.26 -4.89 14.67
CA ARG A 282 -11.97 -4.03 15.63
C ARG A 282 -13.20 -4.72 16.19
N LYS A 283 -14.05 -5.29 15.31
CA LYS A 283 -15.24 -6.03 15.73
C LYS A 283 -14.88 -7.25 16.61
N ALA A 284 -13.77 -7.92 16.32
CA ALA A 284 -13.29 -9.02 17.17
C ALA A 284 -12.84 -8.52 18.55
N PHE A 285 -12.13 -7.39 18.62
CA PHE A 285 -11.74 -6.78 19.89
C PHE A 285 -12.96 -6.36 20.72
N ASP A 286 -13.97 -5.75 20.09
CA ASP A 286 -15.23 -5.38 20.75
C ASP A 286 -15.93 -6.60 21.35
N LEU A 287 -15.98 -7.73 20.61
CA LEU A 287 -16.54 -8.99 21.12
C LEU A 287 -15.73 -9.59 22.27
N ILE A 288 -14.40 -9.55 22.17
CA ILE A 288 -13.52 -10.05 23.25
C ILE A 288 -13.70 -9.20 24.50
N SER A 289 -13.73 -7.89 24.37
CA SER A 289 -13.99 -6.99 25.50
C SER A 289 -15.33 -7.28 26.15
N MET A 290 -16.40 -7.42 25.33
CA MET A 290 -17.77 -7.66 25.80
C MET A 290 -17.92 -9.01 26.54
N HIS A 291 -17.30 -10.08 26.01
CA HIS A 291 -17.52 -11.44 26.52
C HIS A 291 -16.49 -11.90 27.55
N TYR A 292 -15.26 -11.39 27.45
CA TYR A 292 -14.14 -11.83 28.29
C TYR A 292 -13.63 -10.72 29.21
N ASN A 293 -14.12 -9.47 29.07
CA ASN A 293 -13.65 -8.29 29.79
C ASN A 293 -12.12 -8.07 29.65
N ILE A 294 -11.61 -8.29 28.42
CA ILE A 294 -10.21 -8.10 28.06
C ILE A 294 -10.15 -7.09 26.92
N ASP A 295 -9.41 -5.99 27.14
CA ASP A 295 -9.22 -4.96 26.13
C ASP A 295 -7.89 -5.15 25.41
N TYR A 296 -7.97 -5.48 24.10
CA TYR A 296 -6.80 -5.55 23.23
C TYR A 296 -6.70 -4.35 22.31
N THR A 297 -5.46 -4.02 21.99
CA THR A 297 -5.10 -3.13 20.88
C THR A 297 -4.16 -3.87 19.95
N LEU A 298 -3.92 -3.35 18.73
CA LEU A 298 -2.95 -3.94 17.80
C LEU A 298 -1.53 -4.06 18.42
N ALA A 299 -1.19 -3.18 19.37
CA ALA A 299 0.11 -3.16 20.01
C ALA A 299 0.20 -4.05 21.26
N THR A 300 -0.93 -4.45 21.86
CA THR A 300 -0.98 -5.23 23.11
C THR A 300 -1.37 -6.68 22.92
N LEU A 301 -1.60 -7.11 21.65
CA LEU A 301 -1.81 -8.53 21.35
C LEU A 301 -0.61 -9.36 21.82
N PRO A 302 -0.83 -10.49 22.52
CA PRO A 302 0.24 -11.39 22.89
C PRO A 302 0.98 -11.91 21.65
N PRO A 303 2.31 -11.72 21.57
CA PRO A 303 3.09 -12.21 20.45
C PRO A 303 3.40 -13.71 20.58
N GLU A 304 3.74 -14.35 19.48
CA GLU A 304 4.41 -15.66 19.42
C GLU A 304 3.63 -16.81 20.09
N ASP A 305 2.29 -16.85 19.94
CA ASP A 305 1.49 -17.98 20.44
C ASP A 305 1.77 -19.26 19.62
N PRO A 306 2.32 -20.34 20.23
CA PRO A 306 2.65 -21.57 19.52
C PRO A 306 1.42 -22.26 18.89
N ALA A 307 0.24 -22.12 19.48
CA ALA A 307 -0.98 -22.72 18.94
C ALA A 307 -1.38 -22.12 17.59
N VAL A 308 -1.11 -20.82 17.39
CA VAL A 308 -1.31 -20.13 16.09
C VAL A 308 -0.36 -20.71 15.04
N TYR A 309 0.91 -20.90 15.37
CA TYR A 309 1.89 -21.48 14.43
C TYR A 309 1.58 -22.95 14.10
N ASP A 310 1.10 -23.73 15.08
CA ASP A 310 0.65 -25.10 14.83
C ASP A 310 -0.58 -25.15 13.89
N MET A 311 -1.51 -24.21 14.02
CA MET A 311 -2.64 -24.04 13.10
C MET A 311 -2.13 -23.73 11.69
N LEU A 312 -1.21 -22.77 11.54
CA LEU A 312 -0.62 -22.39 10.25
C LEU A 312 0.15 -23.55 9.62
N CYS A 313 0.91 -24.33 10.39
CA CYS A 313 1.61 -25.53 9.91
C CYS A 313 0.68 -26.60 9.32
N ARG A 314 -0.58 -26.62 9.72
CA ARG A 314 -1.62 -27.50 9.13
C ARG A 314 -2.32 -26.88 7.93
N ALA A 315 -1.88 -25.69 7.48
CA ALA A 315 -2.55 -24.88 6.45
C ALA A 315 -4.01 -24.51 6.81
N ASP A 316 -4.35 -24.49 8.09
CA ASP A 316 -5.66 -24.05 8.57
C ASP A 316 -5.64 -22.51 8.71
N SER A 317 -5.48 -21.85 7.56
CA SER A 317 -5.29 -20.37 7.48
C SER A 317 -6.39 -19.68 6.68
N LEU A 318 -7.51 -20.35 6.40
CA LEU A 318 -8.63 -19.73 5.72
C LEU A 318 -9.23 -18.62 6.60
N GLY A 319 -9.35 -17.41 6.05
CA GLY A 319 -9.77 -16.22 6.79
C GLY A 319 -8.66 -15.53 7.57
N VAL A 320 -7.42 -16.06 7.55
CA VAL A 320 -6.26 -15.37 8.12
C VAL A 320 -5.61 -14.49 7.05
N PHE A 321 -5.63 -13.17 7.27
CA PHE A 321 -5.19 -12.20 6.29
C PHE A 321 -3.76 -12.44 5.79
N GLN A 322 -3.57 -12.36 4.47
CA GLN A 322 -2.31 -12.52 3.75
C GLN A 322 -1.64 -13.90 3.78
N VAL A 323 -2.23 -14.90 4.41
CA VAL A 323 -1.70 -16.29 4.43
C VAL A 323 -2.73 -17.33 3.99
N GLU A 324 -3.81 -16.90 3.31
CA GLU A 324 -4.95 -17.73 2.90
C GLU A 324 -5.00 -18.04 1.38
N SER A 325 -4.05 -17.55 0.58
CA SER A 325 -4.02 -17.89 -0.83
C SER A 325 -3.63 -19.35 -1.03
N ARG A 326 -4.13 -19.99 -2.11
CA ARG A 326 -3.80 -21.40 -2.41
C ARG A 326 -2.30 -21.67 -2.40
N ALA A 327 -1.49 -20.73 -2.91
CA ALA A 327 -0.04 -20.87 -2.93
C ALA A 327 0.56 -20.82 -1.52
N GLN A 328 0.10 -19.91 -0.67
CA GLN A 328 0.54 -19.80 0.73
C GLN A 328 0.11 -21.00 1.56
N MET A 329 -1.17 -21.42 1.46
CA MET A 329 -1.65 -22.60 2.16
C MET A 329 -0.89 -23.88 1.76
N ASN A 330 -0.44 -24.01 0.50
CA ASN A 330 0.42 -25.12 0.08
C ASN A 330 1.86 -25.01 0.60
N PHE A 331 2.32 -23.80 0.89
CA PHE A 331 3.69 -23.55 1.36
C PHE A 331 3.83 -23.70 2.87
N LEU A 332 2.84 -23.27 3.66
CA LEU A 332 2.84 -23.31 5.13
C LEU A 332 3.25 -24.66 5.74
N PRO A 333 2.70 -25.82 5.33
CA PRO A 333 3.08 -27.12 5.88
C PRO A 333 4.53 -27.51 5.56
N ARG A 334 5.09 -27.00 4.47
CA ARG A 334 6.47 -27.26 4.02
C ARG A 334 7.45 -26.35 4.75
N MET A 335 7.06 -25.09 4.95
CA MET A 335 7.86 -24.07 5.64
C MET A 335 7.87 -24.28 7.14
N ARG A 336 6.76 -24.70 7.74
CA ARG A 336 6.55 -24.91 9.17
C ARG A 336 6.96 -23.69 10.00
N PRO A 337 6.21 -22.58 9.91
CA PRO A 337 6.53 -21.36 10.65
C PRO A 337 6.49 -21.61 12.16
N ARG A 338 7.41 -20.99 12.91
CA ARG A 338 7.51 -21.06 14.37
C ARG A 338 7.64 -19.69 15.01
N THR A 339 7.90 -18.67 14.21
CA THR A 339 8.06 -17.28 14.64
C THR A 339 7.33 -16.35 13.67
N PHE A 340 7.05 -15.13 14.11
CA PHE A 340 6.50 -14.10 13.22
C PHE A 340 7.40 -13.83 12.01
N TYR A 341 8.72 -13.91 12.19
CA TYR A 341 9.67 -13.70 11.09
C TYR A 341 9.55 -14.74 9.99
N ASP A 342 9.18 -15.99 10.31
CA ASP A 342 8.88 -17.00 9.30
C ASP A 342 7.71 -16.57 8.40
N LEU A 343 6.69 -15.93 8.96
CA LEU A 343 5.56 -15.41 8.18
C LEU A 343 5.98 -14.21 7.29
N VAL A 344 6.89 -13.36 7.77
CA VAL A 344 7.47 -12.29 6.96
C VAL A 344 8.18 -12.87 5.73
N ILE A 345 8.92 -13.96 5.90
CA ILE A 345 9.58 -14.69 4.80
C ILE A 345 8.55 -15.26 3.83
N GLU A 346 7.50 -15.90 4.33
CA GLU A 346 6.45 -16.47 3.51
C GLU A 346 5.81 -15.41 2.61
N VAL A 347 5.36 -14.31 3.18
CA VAL A 347 4.73 -13.20 2.45
C VAL A 347 5.71 -12.53 1.48
N ALA A 348 7.01 -12.56 1.77
CA ALA A 348 8.04 -12.05 0.87
C ALA A 348 8.29 -12.95 -0.35
N ILE A 349 8.22 -14.27 -0.17
CA ILE A 349 8.47 -15.26 -1.24
C ILE A 349 7.22 -15.49 -2.08
N ILE A 350 6.05 -15.62 -1.43
CA ILE A 350 4.77 -15.90 -2.11
C ILE A 350 3.94 -14.63 -2.18
N ARG A 351 4.05 -13.91 -3.28
CA ARG A 351 3.32 -12.67 -3.56
C ARG A 351 2.18 -12.92 -4.55
N PRO A 352 1.11 -12.09 -4.53
CA PRO A 352 0.11 -12.07 -5.59
C PRO A 352 0.78 -11.72 -6.94
N GLY A 353 0.66 -12.61 -7.93
CA GLY A 353 1.28 -12.47 -9.23
C GLY A 353 2.02 -13.73 -9.65
N PRO A 354 2.65 -13.75 -10.82
CA PRO A 354 3.49 -14.88 -11.20
C PRO A 354 4.60 -15.04 -10.16
N ILE A 355 4.74 -16.26 -9.61
CA ILE A 355 5.85 -16.63 -8.74
C ILE A 355 7.12 -16.36 -9.55
N GLN A 356 7.86 -15.31 -9.17
CA GLN A 356 9.08 -14.95 -9.84
C GLN A 356 10.19 -15.91 -9.37
N GLY A 357 10.57 -16.83 -10.25
CA GLY A 357 11.67 -17.76 -10.05
C GLY A 357 11.37 -18.91 -9.10
N ASP A 358 12.18 -19.95 -9.20
CA ASP A 358 12.14 -21.18 -8.38
C ASP A 358 12.60 -20.96 -6.91
N MET A 359 12.37 -19.79 -6.33
CA MET A 359 12.87 -19.40 -4.99
C MET A 359 12.31 -20.28 -3.85
N VAL A 360 11.09 -20.80 -4.02
CA VAL A 360 10.43 -21.64 -3.01
C VAL A 360 11.23 -22.90 -2.69
N HIS A 361 11.70 -23.62 -3.72
CA HIS A 361 12.42 -24.87 -3.56
C HIS A 361 13.81 -24.68 -2.95
N PRO A 362 14.66 -23.77 -3.40
CA PRO A 362 15.95 -23.48 -2.76
C PRO A 362 15.82 -23.03 -1.31
N TYR A 363 14.86 -22.17 -0.99
CA TYR A 363 14.65 -21.73 0.38
C TYR A 363 14.33 -22.91 1.32
N ILE A 364 13.36 -23.76 0.94
CA ILE A 364 12.98 -24.94 1.75
C ILE A 364 14.15 -25.89 1.95
N ARG A 365 14.91 -26.20 0.88
CA ARG A 365 16.08 -27.09 0.97
C ARG A 365 17.14 -26.54 1.91
N ARG A 366 17.42 -25.24 1.84
CA ARG A 366 18.38 -24.58 2.73
C ARG A 366 17.90 -24.55 4.17
N ARG A 367 16.63 -24.23 4.39
CA ARG A 367 16.01 -24.27 5.72
C ARG A 367 16.06 -25.66 6.35
N ASN A 368 15.87 -26.71 5.57
CA ASN A 368 15.94 -28.10 6.01
C ASN A 368 17.39 -28.63 6.13
N GLY A 369 18.39 -27.87 5.75
CA GLY A 369 19.78 -28.31 5.74
C GLY A 369 20.14 -29.25 4.59
N GLU A 370 19.28 -29.38 3.57
CA GLU A 370 19.48 -30.23 2.39
C GLU A 370 20.43 -29.60 1.37
N GLU A 371 20.57 -28.27 1.42
CA GLU A 371 21.45 -27.48 0.54
C GLU A 371 22.22 -26.48 1.37
N ALA A 372 23.54 -26.42 1.16
CA ALA A 372 24.38 -25.43 1.84
C ALA A 372 24.12 -24.02 1.28
N VAL A 373 24.14 -23.02 2.15
CA VAL A 373 24.03 -21.62 1.77
C VAL A 373 25.33 -21.18 1.11
N SER A 374 25.26 -20.77 -0.16
CA SER A 374 26.40 -20.25 -0.90
C SER A 374 26.26 -18.74 -1.14
N TYR A 375 27.18 -17.97 -0.58
CA TYR A 375 27.22 -16.51 -0.74
C TYR A 375 27.67 -16.04 -2.14
N THR A 376 28.26 -16.92 -2.96
CA THR A 376 28.77 -16.57 -4.29
C THR A 376 27.67 -16.21 -5.30
N HIS A 377 26.47 -16.77 -5.15
CA HIS A 377 25.33 -16.44 -6.00
C HIS A 377 24.63 -15.13 -5.62
N LEU A 378 24.79 -14.67 -4.39
CA LEU A 378 24.13 -13.45 -3.88
C LEU A 378 24.82 -12.16 -4.32
N ARG A 379 26.07 -12.23 -4.77
CA ARG A 379 26.82 -11.05 -5.25
C ARG A 379 26.61 -10.73 -6.74
N ALA A 380 26.03 -11.66 -7.52
CA ALA A 380 25.94 -11.53 -8.97
C ALA A 380 24.68 -10.78 -9.46
N HIS A 381 23.63 -10.67 -8.63
CA HIS A 381 22.36 -10.02 -8.98
C HIS A 381 21.86 -9.17 -7.81
N GLU A 382 22.24 -7.91 -7.80
CA GLU A 382 21.71 -6.91 -6.86
C GLU A 382 20.28 -6.52 -7.25
N THR A 383 19.34 -7.47 -7.18
CA THR A 383 17.93 -7.18 -7.33
C THR A 383 17.28 -7.06 -5.95
N ARG A 384 16.12 -6.41 -5.87
CA ARG A 384 15.31 -6.26 -4.64
C ARG A 384 15.05 -7.61 -3.91
N HIS A 385 15.16 -8.74 -4.62
CA HIS A 385 14.93 -10.09 -4.11
C HIS A 385 16.17 -10.64 -3.38
N ASP A 386 17.37 -10.25 -3.80
CA ASP A 386 18.61 -10.69 -3.18
C ASP A 386 18.80 -10.08 -1.79
N LEU A 387 18.27 -8.87 -1.56
CA LEU A 387 18.26 -8.22 -0.25
C LEU A 387 17.38 -8.95 0.77
N VAL A 388 16.25 -9.52 0.34
CA VAL A 388 15.41 -10.36 1.21
C VAL A 388 16.15 -11.66 1.56
N CYS A 389 16.79 -12.32 0.60
CA CYS A 389 17.60 -13.51 0.85
C CYS A 389 18.80 -13.21 1.76
N ARG A 390 19.43 -12.03 1.66
CA ARG A 390 20.57 -11.65 2.49
C ARG A 390 20.17 -11.40 3.95
N LEU A 391 18.99 -10.81 4.18
CA LEU A 391 18.39 -10.65 5.52
C LEU A 391 17.94 -11.98 6.15
N LEU A 392 17.79 -13.04 5.35
CA LEU A 392 17.40 -14.38 5.79
C LEU A 392 18.59 -15.24 6.20
N LEU A 393 19.83 -14.79 5.95
CA LEU A 393 21.08 -15.56 6.10
C LEU A 393 22.02 -14.97 7.15
N GLU A 394 21.75 -13.77 7.66
CA GLU A 394 22.36 -13.14 8.83
C GLU A 394 21.43 -13.28 10.06
#